data_753922ade2114899f50fa9e12dcd7ff1
#
_entry.id   753922ade2114899f50fa9e12dcd7ff1
#
_cell.length_a   1.000
_cell.length_b   1.000
_cell.length_c   1.000
_cell.angle_alpha   90.00
_cell.angle_beta   90.00
_cell.angle_gamma   90.00
#
_symmetry.space_group_name_H-M   'P 1'
#
loop_
_entity.id
_entity.type
_entity.pdbx_description
1 polymer ?
#
loop_
_entity_poly.entity_id
_entity_poly.type
_entity_poly.pdbx_seq_one_letter_code
_entity_poly.pdbx_strand_id
1 'polypeptide(L)'
;MIERLLSILYIWCFATLTSCFAQKESISELYTQLDRAIEQSQHYTKLKESSIAQLKELIHQENNPKLLINTYRKIYSEYKSYQSDSAVVYIQKAIVLAQKEGLPAEVAGLKSQLALQYSTAGAFAEALEVLNHIDKKTLDESNRKDYFIAYYHVYGELGFSNIHVDTDLSQNFFSRQNAYRDTLFAILPHHSEDYLMRKEVMLTSQNKWDEALKVNDERLNLCKEGSHEYGIVAYYRYLIYRSLKNEEMQKYWLLKSAICDVKCAINDQASLWMLADILSQEGDVERSYKYINFSWNANKSFSTRIRSWQISPVLGTIDHNYQAQLKKANQRLVFAIICVSLL
;
A
#
# COMPACT_ATOMS: atom_id res chain seq x y z
N MET A 1 -50.55 -4.67 36.28
CA MET A 1 -49.29 -3.95 36.52
C MET A 1 -48.09 -4.73 35.96
N ILE A 2 -48.06 -6.02 36.07
CA ILE A 2 -46.97 -6.89 35.57
C ILE A 2 -46.90 -6.95 34.03
N GLU A 3 -48.05 -6.97 33.33
CA GLU A 3 -48.08 -6.98 31.85
C GLU A 3 -47.55 -5.65 31.21
N ARG A 4 -47.74 -4.52 31.87
CA ARG A 4 -47.15 -3.24 31.39
C ARG A 4 -45.65 -3.15 31.61
N LEU A 5 -45.10 -3.80 32.63
CA LEU A 5 -43.67 -3.91 32.86
C LEU A 5 -42.98 -4.86 31.86
N LEU A 6 -43.63 -5.93 31.48
CA LEU A 6 -43.13 -6.87 30.45
C LEU A 6 -43.13 -6.25 29.06
N SER A 7 -44.15 -5.44 28.71
CA SER A 7 -44.15 -4.73 27.41
C SER A 7 -43.12 -3.64 27.34
N ILE A 8 -42.81 -2.93 28.43
CA ILE A 8 -41.74 -1.93 28.48
C ILE A 8 -40.36 -2.59 28.41
N LEU A 9 -40.15 -3.74 29.03
CA LEU A 9 -38.92 -4.53 28.92
C LEU A 9 -38.69 -5.05 27.49
N TYR A 10 -39.77 -5.48 26.80
CA TYR A 10 -39.70 -5.94 25.41
C TYR A 10 -39.36 -4.82 24.44
N ILE A 11 -39.88 -3.61 24.64
CA ILE A 11 -39.57 -2.41 23.82
C ILE A 11 -38.13 -1.95 24.07
N TRP A 12 -37.61 -2.04 25.31
CA TRP A 12 -36.23 -1.74 25.64
C TRP A 12 -35.22 -2.75 25.07
N CYS A 13 -35.54 -4.04 25.10
CA CYS A 13 -34.72 -5.08 24.46
C CYS A 13 -34.71 -4.95 22.93
N PHE A 14 -35.79 -4.53 22.29
CA PHE A 14 -35.81 -4.30 20.84
C PHE A 14 -35.06 -3.00 20.43
N ALA A 15 -35.09 -1.97 21.25
CA ALA A 15 -34.37 -0.72 21.00
C ALA A 15 -32.84 -0.84 21.20
N THR A 16 -32.37 -1.80 22.00
CA THR A 16 -30.93 -2.07 22.20
C THR A 16 -30.33 -3.04 21.19
N LEU A 17 -31.14 -3.78 20.44
CA LEU A 17 -30.69 -4.70 19.37
C LEU A 17 -30.52 -4.00 18.02
N THR A 18 -30.94 -2.74 17.86
CA THR A 18 -30.82 -1.99 16.60
C THR A 18 -29.58 -1.08 16.51
N SER A 19 -28.68 -1.10 17.49
CA SER A 19 -27.56 -0.15 17.55
C SER A 19 -26.16 -0.77 17.45
N CYS A 20 -25.98 -1.90 16.77
CA CYS A 20 -24.63 -2.44 16.52
C CYS A 20 -24.43 -2.98 15.10
N PHE A 21 -25.20 -2.51 14.12
CA PHE A 21 -24.70 -2.50 12.75
C PHE A 21 -23.97 -1.18 12.60
N ALA A 22 -22.64 -1.20 12.66
CA ALA A 22 -21.84 -0.07 12.23
C ALA A 22 -22.33 0.31 10.83
N GLN A 23 -22.99 1.46 10.72
CA GLN A 23 -23.55 1.92 9.45
C GLN A 23 -22.39 2.03 8.48
N LYS A 24 -22.38 1.20 7.44
CA LYS A 24 -21.33 1.20 6.42
C LYS A 24 -21.27 2.61 5.84
N GLU A 25 -20.11 3.25 5.94
CA GLU A 25 -19.89 4.58 5.38
C GLU A 25 -20.28 4.62 3.90
N SER A 26 -20.97 5.65 3.48
CA SER A 26 -21.33 5.83 2.07
C SER A 26 -20.10 6.18 1.22
N ILE A 27 -20.13 5.84 -0.05
CA ILE A 27 -19.07 6.23 -1.00
C ILE A 27 -18.88 7.76 -1.03
N SER A 28 -19.95 8.53 -0.92
CA SER A 28 -19.89 10.00 -0.88
C SER A 28 -19.17 10.54 0.36
N GLU A 29 -19.40 9.92 1.52
CA GLU A 29 -18.66 10.24 2.76
C GLU A 29 -17.19 9.91 2.64
N LEU A 30 -16.85 8.76 2.06
CA LEU A 30 -15.46 8.37 1.82
C LEU A 30 -14.73 9.32 0.86
N TYR A 31 -15.39 9.79 -0.21
CA TYR A 31 -14.81 10.84 -1.06
C TYR A 31 -14.55 12.12 -0.27
N THR A 32 -15.48 12.53 0.57
CA THR A 32 -15.31 13.73 1.42
C THR A 32 -14.15 13.56 2.40
N GLN A 33 -14.00 12.36 2.98
CA GLN A 33 -12.87 12.05 3.86
C GLN A 33 -11.53 12.05 3.11
N LEU A 34 -11.48 11.48 1.90
CA LEU A 34 -10.27 11.47 1.08
C LEU A 34 -9.88 12.88 0.65
N ASP A 35 -10.84 13.68 0.18
CA ASP A 35 -10.59 15.07 -0.20
C ASP A 35 -9.99 15.88 0.96
N ARG A 36 -10.57 15.74 2.16
CA ARG A 36 -10.04 16.35 3.39
C ARG A 36 -8.67 15.82 3.78
N ALA A 37 -8.44 14.51 3.65
CA ALA A 37 -7.13 13.93 3.95
C ALA A 37 -6.04 14.47 3.02
N ILE A 38 -6.34 14.63 1.73
CA ILE A 38 -5.42 15.24 0.75
C ILE A 38 -5.11 16.69 1.12
N GLU A 39 -6.12 17.49 1.47
CA GLU A 39 -5.95 18.88 1.91
C GLU A 39 -5.09 18.98 3.18
N GLN A 40 -5.20 18.02 4.08
CA GLN A 40 -4.44 17.94 5.32
C GLN A 40 -3.13 17.14 5.20
N SER A 41 -2.73 16.72 4.02
CA SER A 41 -1.57 15.83 3.80
C SER A 41 -0.27 16.35 4.39
N GLN A 42 -0.05 17.67 4.36
CA GLN A 42 1.12 18.29 5.00
C GLN A 42 1.17 18.09 6.52
N HIS A 43 0.01 18.01 7.18
CA HIS A 43 -0.04 17.69 8.61
C HIS A 43 0.44 16.26 8.87
N TYR A 44 -0.02 15.28 8.09
CA TYR A 44 0.41 13.88 8.23
C TYR A 44 1.89 13.70 7.91
N THR A 45 2.38 14.39 6.88
CA THR A 45 3.81 14.44 6.55
C THR A 45 4.65 14.97 7.72
N LYS A 46 4.22 16.07 8.35
CA LYS A 46 4.93 16.62 9.53
C LYS A 46 4.94 15.66 10.71
N LEU A 47 3.85 14.93 10.95
CA LEU A 47 3.82 13.90 12.00
C LEU A 47 4.82 12.78 11.71
N LYS A 48 4.87 12.31 10.46
CA LYS A 48 5.83 11.30 10.02
C LYS A 48 7.27 11.76 10.18
N GLU A 49 7.59 12.96 9.73
CA GLU A 49 8.92 13.55 9.86
C GLU A 49 9.32 13.79 11.32
N SER A 50 8.38 14.18 12.19
CA SER A 50 8.61 14.31 13.62
C SER A 50 8.96 12.97 14.26
N SER A 51 8.25 11.89 13.92
CA SER A 51 8.56 10.53 14.38
C SER A 51 9.97 10.10 13.94
N ILE A 52 10.31 10.33 12.68
CA ILE A 52 11.65 10.05 12.16
C ILE A 52 12.73 10.87 12.88
N ALA A 53 12.48 12.15 13.13
CA ALA A 53 13.43 13.02 13.83
C ALA A 53 13.70 12.52 15.25
N GLN A 54 12.66 12.12 15.99
CA GLN A 54 12.81 11.52 17.33
C GLN A 54 13.67 10.25 17.31
N LEU A 55 13.49 9.38 16.32
CA LEU A 55 14.32 8.18 16.17
C LEU A 55 15.78 8.54 15.84
N LYS A 56 16.01 9.60 15.06
CA LYS A 56 17.37 10.07 14.73
C LYS A 56 18.10 10.63 15.95
N GLU A 57 17.43 11.30 16.87
CA GLU A 57 18.02 11.77 18.14
C GLU A 57 18.54 10.61 18.98
N LEU A 58 17.87 9.45 18.96
CA LEU A 58 18.34 8.26 19.68
C LEU A 58 19.69 7.74 19.17
N ILE A 59 20.05 7.98 17.90
CA ILE A 59 21.34 7.56 17.34
C ILE A 59 22.50 8.22 18.08
N HIS A 60 22.36 9.49 18.48
CA HIS A 60 23.42 10.24 19.15
C HIS A 60 23.59 9.89 20.63
N GLN A 61 22.58 9.25 21.21
CA GLN A 61 22.54 8.88 22.64
C GLN A 61 22.89 7.42 22.88
N GLU A 62 22.93 6.60 21.81
CA GLU A 62 23.09 5.14 21.92
C GLU A 62 24.53 4.72 21.62
N ASN A 63 25.15 4.06 22.59
CA ASN A 63 26.49 3.50 22.49
C ASN A 63 26.50 1.97 22.31
N ASN A 64 25.36 1.30 22.54
CA ASN A 64 25.25 -0.14 22.36
C ASN A 64 25.01 -0.47 20.89
N PRO A 65 25.92 -1.22 20.20
CA PRO A 65 25.78 -1.51 18.78
C PRO A 65 24.48 -2.23 18.40
N LYS A 66 24.01 -3.15 19.26
CA LYS A 66 22.75 -3.89 18.99
C LYS A 66 21.54 -2.98 19.06
N LEU A 67 21.49 -2.07 20.01
CA LEU A 67 20.41 -1.08 20.12
C LEU A 67 20.47 -0.07 18.97
N LEU A 68 21.68 0.31 18.56
CA LEU A 68 21.88 1.19 17.41
C LEU A 68 21.43 0.53 16.08
N ILE A 69 21.73 -0.75 15.86
CA ILE A 69 21.23 -1.52 14.71
C ILE A 69 19.67 -1.51 14.73
N ASN A 70 19.05 -1.74 15.88
CA ASN A 70 17.61 -1.70 16.02
C ASN A 70 17.03 -0.30 15.75
N THR A 71 17.72 0.75 16.15
CA THR A 71 17.32 2.14 15.86
C THR A 71 17.39 2.42 14.35
N TYR A 72 18.45 2.00 13.67
CA TYR A 72 18.53 2.10 12.22
C TYR A 72 17.42 1.32 11.52
N ARG A 73 17.08 0.11 12.00
CA ARG A 73 15.96 -0.69 11.48
C ARG A 73 14.59 -0.01 11.69
N LYS A 74 14.37 0.65 12.83
CA LYS A 74 13.16 1.44 13.06
C LYS A 74 13.06 2.62 12.09
N ILE A 75 14.16 3.34 11.89
CA ILE A 75 14.20 4.46 10.92
C ILE A 75 13.97 3.96 9.49
N TYR A 76 14.58 2.83 9.12
CA TYR A 76 14.28 2.15 7.85
C TYR A 76 12.78 1.85 7.71
N SER A 77 12.14 1.31 8.75
CA SER A 77 10.72 0.98 8.73
C SER A 77 9.83 2.21 8.52
N GLU A 78 10.21 3.37 9.07
CA GLU A 78 9.52 4.63 8.84
C GLU A 78 9.68 5.13 7.39
N TYR A 79 10.85 4.92 6.78
CA TYR A 79 11.14 5.38 5.42
C TYR A 79 10.69 4.42 4.31
N LYS A 80 10.56 3.11 4.56
CA LYS A 80 10.38 2.07 3.53
C LYS A 80 9.23 2.29 2.54
N SER A 81 8.16 2.96 2.96
CA SER A 81 7.01 3.33 2.11
C SER A 81 6.84 4.84 1.95
N TYR A 82 7.73 5.64 2.56
CA TYR A 82 7.71 7.10 2.53
C TYR A 82 8.78 7.68 1.61
N GLN A 83 10.04 7.21 1.73
CA GLN A 83 11.18 7.72 0.94
C GLN A 83 12.23 6.62 0.76
N SER A 84 12.22 5.97 -0.40
CA SER A 84 13.01 4.77 -0.69
C SER A 84 14.51 4.98 -0.53
N ASP A 85 15.06 6.09 -1.02
CA ASP A 85 16.51 6.37 -0.94
C ASP A 85 16.98 6.47 0.51
N SER A 86 16.19 7.15 1.37
CA SER A 86 16.48 7.23 2.80
C SER A 86 16.36 5.87 3.48
N ALA A 87 15.38 5.05 3.10
CA ALA A 87 15.27 3.69 3.62
C ALA A 87 16.53 2.87 3.32
N VAL A 88 17.01 2.92 2.06
CA VAL A 88 18.26 2.24 1.65
C VAL A 88 19.44 2.72 2.48
N VAL A 89 19.60 4.02 2.71
CA VAL A 89 20.71 4.57 3.53
C VAL A 89 20.70 4.00 4.95
N TYR A 90 19.53 3.95 5.61
CA TYR A 90 19.48 3.48 7.01
C TYR A 90 19.62 1.98 7.14
N ILE A 91 19.10 1.18 6.21
CA ILE A 91 19.31 -0.26 6.25
C ILE A 91 20.78 -0.62 5.95
N GLN A 92 21.46 0.12 5.07
CA GLN A 92 22.90 -0.04 4.80
C GLN A 92 23.76 0.32 6.04
N LYS A 93 23.42 1.39 6.78
CA LYS A 93 24.08 1.71 8.06
C LYS A 93 23.95 0.58 9.06
N ALA A 94 22.78 -0.04 9.16
CA ALA A 94 22.57 -1.21 10.01
C ALA A 94 23.43 -2.40 9.57
N ILE A 95 23.51 -2.67 8.25
CA ILE A 95 24.33 -3.76 7.69
C ILE A 95 25.81 -3.57 8.03
N VAL A 96 26.35 -2.37 7.78
CA VAL A 96 27.76 -2.06 8.05
C VAL A 96 28.09 -2.23 9.54
N LEU A 97 27.21 -1.77 10.43
CA LEU A 97 27.42 -1.93 11.86
C LEU A 97 27.33 -3.42 12.28
N ALA A 98 26.35 -4.17 11.77
CA ALA A 98 26.22 -5.59 12.07
C ALA A 98 27.42 -6.41 11.56
N GLN A 99 28.00 -6.04 10.41
CA GLN A 99 29.23 -6.63 9.89
C GLN A 99 30.43 -6.35 10.81
N LYS A 100 30.59 -5.11 11.27
CA LYS A 100 31.64 -4.69 12.20
C LYS A 100 31.56 -5.46 13.52
N GLU A 101 30.36 -5.72 14.01
CA GLU A 101 30.11 -6.45 15.27
C GLU A 101 30.16 -7.99 15.08
N GLY A 102 30.45 -8.51 13.89
CA GLY A 102 30.52 -9.95 13.63
C GLY A 102 29.19 -10.69 13.81
N LEU A 103 28.06 -10.11 13.36
CA LEU A 103 26.71 -10.64 13.52
C LEU A 103 26.19 -11.19 12.16
N PRO A 104 26.65 -12.33 11.66
CA PRO A 104 26.35 -12.80 10.30
C PRO A 104 24.85 -13.07 10.07
N ALA A 105 24.13 -13.59 11.07
CA ALA A 105 22.68 -13.80 10.97
C ALA A 105 21.93 -12.47 10.82
N GLU A 106 22.29 -11.47 11.61
CA GLU A 106 21.73 -10.13 11.53
C GLU A 106 22.00 -9.49 10.16
N VAL A 107 23.22 -9.62 9.63
CA VAL A 107 23.60 -9.16 8.28
C VAL A 107 22.72 -9.81 7.22
N ALA A 108 22.47 -11.11 7.31
CA ALA A 108 21.62 -11.83 6.36
C ALA A 108 20.16 -11.30 6.38
N GLY A 109 19.59 -11.08 7.56
CA GLY A 109 18.25 -10.51 7.70
C GLY A 109 18.16 -9.09 7.14
N LEU A 110 19.11 -8.21 7.49
CA LEU A 110 19.16 -6.83 6.99
C LEU A 110 19.38 -6.76 5.47
N LYS A 111 20.21 -7.64 4.90
CA LYS A 111 20.37 -7.76 3.44
C LYS A 111 19.08 -8.23 2.75
N SER A 112 18.32 -9.13 3.37
CA SER A 112 17.01 -9.55 2.84
C SER A 112 16.01 -8.38 2.80
N GLN A 113 15.99 -7.54 3.83
CA GLN A 113 15.17 -6.33 3.87
C GLN A 113 15.65 -5.29 2.85
N LEU A 114 16.97 -5.13 2.64
CA LEU A 114 17.52 -4.26 1.59
C LEU A 114 17.10 -4.73 0.19
N ALA A 115 17.16 -6.04 -0.07
CA ALA A 115 16.74 -6.61 -1.33
C ALA A 115 15.23 -6.42 -1.58
N LEU A 116 14.41 -6.55 -0.55
CA LEU A 116 12.99 -6.23 -0.64
C LEU A 116 12.76 -4.76 -1.00
N GLN A 117 13.51 -3.83 -0.37
CA GLN A 117 13.43 -2.41 -0.69
C GLN A 117 13.86 -2.10 -2.13
N TYR A 118 14.92 -2.72 -2.62
CA TYR A 118 15.33 -2.60 -4.02
C TYR A 118 14.25 -3.13 -4.98
N SER A 119 13.66 -4.27 -4.65
CA SER A 119 12.55 -4.83 -5.44
C SER A 119 11.34 -3.89 -5.49
N THR A 120 10.94 -3.32 -4.38
CA THR A 120 9.84 -2.33 -4.30
C THR A 120 10.15 -1.08 -5.14
N ALA A 121 11.40 -0.66 -5.20
CA ALA A 121 11.84 0.46 -6.04
C ALA A 121 12.01 0.12 -7.53
N GLY A 122 11.94 -1.17 -7.91
CA GLY A 122 12.15 -1.64 -9.29
C GLY A 122 13.60 -1.90 -9.67
N ALA A 123 14.49 -1.94 -8.69
CA ALA A 123 15.89 -2.30 -8.86
C ALA A 123 16.07 -3.83 -8.70
N PHE A 124 15.50 -4.60 -9.63
CA PHE A 124 15.41 -6.06 -9.52
C PHE A 124 16.77 -6.76 -9.62
N ALA A 125 17.67 -6.24 -10.46
CA ALA A 125 19.02 -6.81 -10.62
C ALA A 125 19.80 -6.66 -9.32
N GLU A 126 19.77 -5.48 -8.71
CA GLU A 126 20.41 -5.17 -7.43
C GLU A 126 19.79 -6.01 -6.29
N ALA A 127 18.47 -6.20 -6.30
CA ALA A 127 17.79 -7.06 -5.32
C ALA A 127 18.27 -8.50 -5.41
N LEU A 128 18.33 -9.07 -6.62
CA LEU A 128 18.81 -10.43 -6.83
C LEU A 128 20.30 -10.58 -6.51
N GLU A 129 21.12 -9.59 -6.85
CA GLU A 129 22.54 -9.57 -6.50
C GLU A 129 22.73 -9.65 -4.98
N VAL A 130 22.05 -8.80 -4.22
CA VAL A 130 22.10 -8.81 -2.74
C VAL A 130 21.69 -10.20 -2.20
N LEU A 131 20.57 -10.76 -2.69
CA LEU A 131 20.05 -12.04 -2.22
C LEU A 131 20.99 -13.23 -2.55
N ASN A 132 21.59 -13.23 -3.74
CA ASN A 132 22.50 -14.29 -4.17
C ASN A 132 23.81 -14.29 -3.38
N HIS A 133 24.20 -13.15 -2.79
CA HIS A 133 25.40 -13.02 -1.95
C HIS A 133 25.13 -13.27 -0.45
N ILE A 134 23.93 -13.69 -0.05
CA ILE A 134 23.64 -14.14 1.31
C ILE A 134 24.11 -15.58 1.49
N ASP A 135 25.00 -15.81 2.43
CA ASP A 135 25.35 -17.20 2.82
C ASP A 135 24.16 -17.84 3.54
N LYS A 136 23.56 -18.85 2.90
CA LYS A 136 22.38 -19.54 3.44
C LYS A 136 22.64 -20.22 4.79
N LYS A 137 23.90 -20.51 5.13
CA LYS A 137 24.27 -21.06 6.44
C LYS A 137 24.10 -20.09 7.59
N THR A 138 24.05 -18.78 7.29
CA THR A 138 23.82 -17.73 8.27
C THR A 138 22.33 -17.46 8.54
N LEU A 139 21.43 -18.09 7.76
CA LEU A 139 19.99 -17.93 7.93
C LEU A 139 19.49 -18.75 9.11
N ASP A 140 19.12 -18.07 10.18
CA ASP A 140 18.45 -18.65 11.33
C ASP A 140 16.90 -18.60 11.19
N GLU A 141 16.18 -19.07 12.17
CA GLU A 141 14.71 -19.10 12.14
C GLU A 141 14.11 -17.69 12.04
N SER A 142 14.75 -16.68 12.63
CA SER A 142 14.23 -15.30 12.69
C SER A 142 14.31 -14.56 11.37
N ASN A 143 15.38 -14.82 10.56
CA ASN A 143 15.64 -14.09 9.32
C ASN A 143 15.36 -14.89 8.04
N ARG A 144 15.18 -16.21 8.16
CA ARG A 144 14.89 -17.10 7.02
C ARG A 144 13.61 -16.68 6.29
N LYS A 145 12.59 -16.25 7.01
CA LYS A 145 11.36 -15.76 6.40
C LYS A 145 11.60 -14.52 5.53
N ASP A 146 12.37 -13.55 6.00
CA ASP A 146 12.62 -12.30 5.28
C ASP A 146 13.38 -12.58 3.96
N TYR A 147 14.30 -13.54 3.97
CA TYR A 147 15.02 -14.00 2.79
C TYR A 147 14.07 -14.58 1.73
N PHE A 148 13.16 -15.46 2.11
CA PHE A 148 12.20 -16.05 1.17
C PHE A 148 11.12 -15.05 0.75
N ILE A 149 10.70 -14.13 1.62
CA ILE A 149 9.79 -13.04 1.29
C ILE A 149 10.40 -12.14 0.20
N ALA A 150 11.68 -11.80 0.33
CA ALA A 150 12.35 -10.95 -0.66
C ALA A 150 12.40 -11.64 -2.04
N TYR A 151 12.78 -12.91 -2.12
CA TYR A 151 12.74 -13.66 -3.40
C TYR A 151 11.32 -13.78 -3.97
N TYR A 152 10.33 -14.09 -3.12
CA TYR A 152 8.93 -14.16 -3.52
C TYR A 152 8.48 -12.83 -4.16
N HIS A 153 8.84 -11.72 -3.55
CA HIS A 153 8.48 -10.38 -4.03
C HIS A 153 9.20 -10.06 -5.36
N VAL A 154 10.52 -10.25 -5.43
CA VAL A 154 11.30 -9.97 -6.65
C VAL A 154 10.76 -10.74 -7.86
N TYR A 155 10.51 -12.05 -7.70
CA TYR A 155 10.01 -12.86 -8.81
C TYR A 155 8.56 -12.54 -9.17
N GLY A 156 7.74 -12.11 -8.20
CA GLY A 156 6.39 -11.63 -8.46
C GLY A 156 6.38 -10.35 -9.28
N GLU A 157 7.20 -9.37 -8.91
CA GLU A 157 7.32 -8.10 -9.64
C GLU A 157 7.93 -8.29 -11.04
N LEU A 158 8.93 -9.15 -11.18
CA LEU A 158 9.48 -9.53 -12.49
C LEU A 158 8.43 -10.21 -13.37
N GLY A 159 7.64 -11.14 -12.82
CA GLY A 159 6.55 -11.77 -13.54
C GLY A 159 5.52 -10.76 -14.02
N PHE A 160 5.08 -9.87 -13.11
CA PHE A 160 4.10 -8.83 -13.42
C PHE A 160 4.61 -7.83 -14.46
N SER A 161 5.86 -7.39 -14.36
CA SER A 161 6.46 -6.43 -15.30
C SER A 161 6.61 -6.98 -16.72
N ASN A 162 6.67 -8.31 -16.88
CA ASN A 162 6.84 -8.96 -18.16
C ASN A 162 5.55 -9.53 -18.78
N ILE A 163 4.40 -9.40 -18.12
CA ILE A 163 3.14 -10.06 -18.52
C ILE A 163 2.65 -9.66 -19.94
N HIS A 164 2.99 -8.45 -20.39
CA HIS A 164 2.63 -7.93 -21.71
C HIS A 164 3.84 -7.84 -22.67
N VAL A 165 5.03 -8.21 -22.22
CA VAL A 165 6.27 -8.13 -23.01
C VAL A 165 6.67 -9.52 -23.51
N ASP A 166 6.71 -10.49 -22.60
CA ASP A 166 7.10 -11.87 -22.87
C ASP A 166 6.35 -12.80 -21.90
N THR A 167 5.34 -13.49 -22.43
CA THR A 167 4.47 -14.36 -21.62
C THR A 167 5.22 -15.55 -21.02
N ASP A 168 6.14 -16.16 -21.77
CA ASP A 168 6.89 -17.33 -21.31
C ASP A 168 7.87 -16.95 -20.20
N LEU A 169 8.54 -15.82 -20.36
CA LEU A 169 9.41 -15.25 -19.33
C LEU A 169 8.62 -14.89 -18.07
N SER A 170 7.45 -14.27 -18.23
CA SER A 170 6.54 -13.94 -17.13
C SER A 170 6.11 -15.19 -16.37
N GLN A 171 5.71 -16.27 -17.07
CA GLN A 171 5.32 -17.53 -16.45
C GLN A 171 6.48 -18.20 -15.71
N ASN A 172 7.70 -18.13 -16.26
CA ASN A 172 8.90 -18.63 -15.58
C ASN A 172 9.13 -17.90 -14.23
N PHE A 173 8.99 -16.60 -14.21
CA PHE A 173 9.12 -15.82 -12.97
C PHE A 173 8.01 -16.17 -11.97
N PHE A 174 6.76 -16.28 -12.38
CA PHE A 174 5.67 -16.72 -11.50
C PHE A 174 5.86 -18.15 -10.98
N SER A 175 6.43 -19.04 -11.77
CA SER A 175 6.78 -20.39 -11.31
C SER A 175 7.81 -20.34 -10.18
N ARG A 176 8.85 -19.51 -10.30
CA ARG A 176 9.83 -19.29 -9.23
C ARG A 176 9.18 -18.64 -7.99
N GLN A 177 8.33 -17.65 -8.19
CA GLN A 177 7.56 -17.04 -7.11
C GLN A 177 6.75 -18.08 -6.34
N ASN A 178 6.05 -18.98 -7.04
CA ASN A 178 5.26 -20.05 -6.45
C ASN A 178 6.11 -21.02 -5.62
N ALA A 179 7.30 -21.38 -6.08
CA ALA A 179 8.23 -22.22 -5.31
C ALA A 179 8.64 -21.56 -3.97
N TYR A 180 8.89 -20.26 -3.97
CA TYR A 180 9.16 -19.52 -2.73
C TYR A 180 7.91 -19.36 -1.85
N ARG A 181 6.72 -19.18 -2.43
CA ARG A 181 5.45 -19.21 -1.68
C ARG A 181 5.27 -20.54 -0.94
N ASP A 182 5.50 -21.66 -1.61
CA ASP A 182 5.33 -22.99 -1.02
C ASP A 182 6.34 -23.22 0.12
N THR A 183 7.57 -22.71 -0.03
CA THR A 183 8.55 -22.69 1.07
C THR A 183 8.06 -21.83 2.24
N LEU A 184 7.48 -20.67 1.97
CA LEU A 184 6.94 -19.78 3.01
C LEU A 184 5.75 -20.42 3.74
N PHE A 185 4.87 -21.13 3.03
CA PHE A 185 3.77 -21.86 3.67
C PHE A 185 4.24 -22.94 4.64
N ALA A 186 5.42 -23.52 4.40
CA ALA A 186 5.98 -24.55 5.27
C ALA A 186 6.60 -23.97 6.57
N ILE A 187 6.97 -22.67 6.59
CA ILE A 187 7.69 -22.07 7.72
C ILE A 187 6.90 -20.98 8.47
N LEU A 188 5.88 -20.40 7.84
CA LEU A 188 5.09 -19.32 8.45
C LEU A 188 3.97 -19.86 9.34
N PRO A 189 3.68 -19.21 10.48
CA PRO A 189 2.49 -19.51 11.26
C PRO A 189 1.21 -19.27 10.44
N HIS A 190 0.29 -20.21 10.45
CA HIS A 190 -0.90 -20.23 9.58
C HIS A 190 -1.85 -19.02 9.74
N HIS A 191 -1.82 -18.34 10.90
CA HIS A 191 -2.62 -17.14 11.18
C HIS A 191 -1.80 -15.85 11.15
N SER A 192 -0.54 -15.92 10.70
CA SER A 192 0.25 -14.70 10.52
C SER A 192 -0.19 -13.93 9.29
N GLU A 193 -0.06 -12.59 9.33
CA GLU A 193 -0.35 -11.73 8.17
C GLU A 193 0.44 -12.16 6.93
N ASP A 194 1.71 -12.52 7.11
CA ASP A 194 2.58 -13.00 6.04
C ASP A 194 2.06 -14.30 5.36
N TYR A 195 1.47 -15.21 6.13
CA TYR A 195 0.85 -16.44 5.61
C TYR A 195 -0.48 -16.13 4.91
N LEU A 196 -1.35 -15.39 5.58
CA LEU A 196 -2.70 -15.08 5.10
C LEU A 196 -2.66 -14.26 3.80
N MET A 197 -1.75 -13.28 3.70
CA MET A 197 -1.58 -12.48 2.49
C MET A 197 -1.25 -13.37 1.27
N ARG A 198 -0.34 -14.33 1.41
CA ARG A 198 0.05 -15.25 0.32
C ARG A 198 -1.06 -16.25 0.00
N LYS A 199 -1.80 -16.68 1.01
CA LYS A 199 -2.98 -17.54 0.83
C LYS A 199 -4.07 -16.81 0.05
N GLU A 200 -4.33 -15.54 0.37
CA GLU A 200 -5.28 -14.70 -0.36
C GLU A 200 -4.87 -14.53 -1.82
N VAL A 201 -3.60 -14.17 -2.08
CA VAL A 201 -3.07 -14.04 -3.45
C VAL A 201 -3.20 -15.35 -4.22
N MET A 202 -2.89 -16.48 -3.60
CA MET A 202 -3.02 -17.80 -4.22
C MET A 202 -4.48 -18.12 -4.56
N LEU A 203 -5.41 -17.91 -3.63
CA LEU A 203 -6.85 -18.14 -3.86
C LEU A 203 -7.39 -17.24 -4.98
N THR A 204 -6.96 -15.98 -4.99
CA THR A 204 -7.32 -15.00 -6.03
C THR A 204 -6.83 -15.47 -7.41
N SER A 205 -5.59 -15.97 -7.51
CA SER A 205 -5.04 -16.51 -8.76
C SER A 205 -5.75 -17.78 -9.25
N GLN A 206 -6.43 -18.50 -8.34
CA GLN A 206 -7.25 -19.68 -8.64
C GLN A 206 -8.73 -19.34 -8.87
N ASN A 207 -9.10 -18.07 -8.92
CA ASN A 207 -10.48 -17.57 -9.02
C ASN A 207 -11.41 -18.04 -7.88
N LYS A 208 -10.85 -18.34 -6.70
CA LYS A 208 -11.58 -18.75 -5.49
C LYS A 208 -11.96 -17.53 -4.65
N TRP A 209 -12.82 -16.69 -5.20
CA TRP A 209 -13.13 -15.35 -4.68
C TRP A 209 -13.74 -15.37 -3.28
N ASP A 210 -14.68 -16.28 -2.99
CA ASP A 210 -15.34 -16.37 -1.67
C ASP A 210 -14.35 -16.80 -0.59
N GLU A 211 -13.44 -17.73 -0.92
CA GLU A 211 -12.39 -18.16 0.01
C GLU A 211 -11.35 -17.02 0.22
N ALA A 212 -11.01 -16.29 -0.84
CA ALA A 212 -10.12 -15.14 -0.75
C ALA A 212 -10.72 -14.03 0.13
N LEU A 213 -12.02 -13.73 0.01
CA LEU A 213 -12.71 -12.76 0.86
C LEU A 213 -12.70 -13.19 2.33
N LYS A 214 -12.90 -14.47 2.64
CA LYS A 214 -12.82 -14.98 4.04
C LYS A 214 -11.42 -14.78 4.62
N VAL A 215 -10.36 -15.08 3.83
CA VAL A 215 -8.99 -14.84 4.27
C VAL A 215 -8.72 -13.34 4.44
N ASN A 216 -9.25 -12.50 3.57
CA ASN A 216 -9.15 -11.06 3.71
C ASN A 216 -9.88 -10.53 4.96
N ASP A 217 -11.03 -11.13 5.35
CA ASP A 217 -11.70 -10.81 6.62
C ASP A 217 -10.81 -11.16 7.83
N GLU A 218 -10.13 -12.32 7.81
CA GLU A 218 -9.15 -12.66 8.85
C GLU A 218 -8.02 -11.61 8.92
N ARG A 219 -7.48 -11.17 7.78
CA ARG A 219 -6.44 -10.13 7.69
C ARG A 219 -6.93 -8.78 8.23
N LEU A 220 -8.15 -8.35 7.89
CA LEU A 220 -8.73 -7.11 8.43
C LEU A 220 -8.83 -7.14 9.95
N ASN A 221 -9.16 -8.29 10.54
CA ASN A 221 -9.24 -8.46 12.00
C ASN A 221 -7.87 -8.38 12.70
N LEU A 222 -6.76 -8.58 11.97
CA LEU A 222 -5.41 -8.41 12.50
C LEU A 222 -4.92 -6.96 12.46
N CYS A 223 -5.60 -6.09 11.70
CA CYS A 223 -5.17 -4.72 11.46
C CYS A 223 -6.00 -3.73 12.26
N LYS A 224 -5.35 -2.64 12.71
CA LYS A 224 -6.07 -1.49 13.25
C LYS A 224 -6.65 -0.66 12.10
N GLU A 225 -7.94 -0.37 12.13
CA GLU A 225 -8.56 0.49 11.14
C GLU A 225 -7.85 1.84 11.04
N GLY A 226 -7.61 2.30 9.81
CA GLY A 226 -6.89 3.54 9.51
C GLY A 226 -5.36 3.40 9.55
N SER A 227 -4.80 2.25 9.88
CA SER A 227 -3.35 1.99 9.76
C SER A 227 -2.94 1.73 8.31
N HIS A 228 -1.63 1.78 8.04
CA HIS A 228 -1.09 1.42 6.72
C HIS A 228 -1.38 -0.05 6.37
N GLU A 229 -1.25 -0.95 7.34
CA GLU A 229 -1.55 -2.38 7.17
C GLU A 229 -3.01 -2.60 6.76
N TYR A 230 -3.94 -1.89 7.40
CA TYR A 230 -5.35 -1.91 6.99
C TYR A 230 -5.53 -1.39 5.55
N GLY A 231 -4.82 -0.33 5.17
CA GLY A 231 -4.81 0.19 3.80
C GLY A 231 -4.37 -0.85 2.77
N ILE A 232 -3.32 -1.62 3.08
CA ILE A 232 -2.85 -2.74 2.24
C ILE A 232 -3.93 -3.82 2.10
N VAL A 233 -4.53 -4.26 3.20
CA VAL A 233 -5.60 -5.29 3.17
C VAL A 233 -6.81 -4.81 2.39
N ALA A 234 -7.21 -3.54 2.55
CA ALA A 234 -8.28 -2.91 1.78
C ALA A 234 -7.97 -2.88 0.27
N TYR A 235 -6.71 -2.62 -0.11
CA TYR A 235 -6.27 -2.67 -1.50
C TYR A 235 -6.40 -4.08 -2.10
N TYR A 236 -5.99 -5.12 -1.37
CA TYR A 236 -6.17 -6.50 -1.83
C TYR A 236 -7.66 -6.87 -1.97
N ARG A 237 -8.50 -6.40 -1.06
CA ARG A 237 -9.95 -6.57 -1.16
C ARG A 237 -10.55 -5.87 -2.38
N TYR A 238 -10.07 -4.68 -2.71
CA TYR A 238 -10.41 -4.02 -3.98
C TYR A 238 -10.07 -4.90 -5.18
N LEU A 239 -8.89 -5.55 -5.21
CA LEU A 239 -8.49 -6.41 -6.32
C LEU A 239 -9.45 -7.60 -6.50
N ILE A 240 -9.94 -8.19 -5.41
CA ILE A 240 -10.96 -9.25 -5.46
C ILE A 240 -12.26 -8.71 -6.07
N TYR A 241 -12.78 -7.58 -5.57
CA TYR A 241 -14.02 -7.01 -6.09
C TYR A 241 -13.89 -6.51 -7.54
N ARG A 242 -12.71 -6.10 -7.96
CA ARG A 242 -12.41 -5.80 -9.36
C ARG A 242 -12.59 -7.04 -10.24
N SER A 243 -12.10 -8.18 -9.81
CA SER A 243 -12.27 -9.45 -10.52
C SER A 243 -13.72 -9.91 -10.54
N LEU A 244 -14.46 -9.65 -9.47
CA LEU A 244 -15.91 -9.90 -9.37
C LEU A 244 -16.76 -8.88 -10.16
N LYS A 245 -16.18 -7.83 -10.73
CA LYS A 245 -16.84 -6.73 -11.44
C LYS A 245 -17.90 -6.01 -10.58
N ASN A 246 -17.70 -5.94 -9.27
CA ASN A 246 -18.57 -5.21 -8.36
C ASN A 246 -18.05 -3.77 -8.18
N GLU A 247 -18.52 -2.85 -9.02
CA GLU A 247 -18.01 -1.48 -9.11
C GLU A 247 -18.19 -0.68 -7.80
N GLU A 248 -19.29 -0.89 -7.09
CA GLU A 248 -19.53 -0.21 -5.80
C GLU A 248 -18.48 -0.62 -4.77
N MET A 249 -18.27 -1.93 -4.59
CA MET A 249 -17.31 -2.45 -3.63
C MET A 249 -15.86 -2.18 -4.03
N GLN A 250 -15.56 -2.11 -5.33
CA GLN A 250 -14.27 -1.64 -5.83
C GLN A 250 -13.97 -0.24 -5.31
N LYS A 251 -14.88 0.72 -5.57
CA LYS A 251 -14.69 2.11 -5.12
C LYS A 251 -14.61 2.20 -3.61
N TYR A 252 -15.49 1.51 -2.89
CA TYR A 252 -15.49 1.52 -1.43
C TYR A 252 -14.13 1.13 -0.85
N TRP A 253 -13.57 0.00 -1.25
CA TRP A 253 -12.33 -0.51 -0.69
C TRP A 253 -11.10 0.25 -1.20
N LEU A 254 -11.14 0.74 -2.43
CA LEU A 254 -10.08 1.58 -2.97
C LEU A 254 -10.00 2.94 -2.25
N LEU A 255 -11.17 3.53 -1.91
CA LEU A 255 -11.25 4.74 -1.08
C LEU A 255 -10.71 4.49 0.32
N LYS A 256 -11.11 3.40 0.99
CA LYS A 256 -10.59 3.03 2.32
C LYS A 256 -9.06 2.91 2.30
N SER A 257 -8.50 2.25 1.29
CA SER A 257 -7.05 2.13 1.10
C SER A 257 -6.38 3.50 0.87
N ALA A 258 -6.89 4.31 -0.06
CA ALA A 258 -6.33 5.62 -0.36
C ALA A 258 -6.35 6.59 0.83
N ILE A 259 -7.42 6.56 1.64
CA ILE A 259 -7.51 7.36 2.87
C ILE A 259 -6.43 6.95 3.87
N CYS A 260 -6.18 5.66 4.05
CA CYS A 260 -5.12 5.15 4.92
C CYS A 260 -3.74 5.59 4.41
N ASP A 261 -3.46 5.43 3.12
CA ASP A 261 -2.20 5.83 2.52
C ASP A 261 -1.90 7.31 2.76
N VAL A 262 -2.87 8.20 2.48
CA VAL A 262 -2.69 9.64 2.69
C VAL A 262 -2.48 9.98 4.16
N LYS A 263 -3.29 9.42 5.07
CA LYS A 263 -3.19 9.68 6.51
C LYS A 263 -1.93 9.14 7.16
N CYS A 264 -1.37 8.06 6.61
CA CYS A 264 -0.10 7.48 7.06
C CYS A 264 1.12 8.06 6.35
N ALA A 265 0.95 9.08 5.48
CA ALA A 265 2.00 9.67 4.65
C ALA A 265 2.77 8.61 3.83
N ILE A 266 2.03 7.68 3.20
CA ILE A 266 2.59 6.66 2.32
C ILE A 266 2.76 7.26 0.92
N ASN A 267 3.96 7.20 0.38
CA ASN A 267 4.28 7.67 -0.97
C ASN A 267 4.35 6.52 -2.00
N ASP A 268 4.63 5.30 -1.55
CA ASP A 268 4.47 4.08 -2.37
C ASP A 268 3.01 3.62 -2.35
N GLN A 269 2.15 4.35 -3.05
CA GLN A 269 0.71 4.12 -3.07
C GLN A 269 0.22 3.72 -4.47
N ALA A 270 -0.72 2.77 -4.52
CA ALA A 270 -1.37 2.35 -5.75
C ALA A 270 -2.84 2.81 -5.82
N SER A 271 -3.50 2.90 -4.68
CA SER A 271 -4.95 3.10 -4.58
C SER A 271 -5.43 4.41 -5.20
N LEU A 272 -4.69 5.49 -5.00
CA LEU A 272 -5.14 6.82 -5.41
C LEU A 272 -5.09 7.04 -6.93
N TRP A 273 -4.03 6.57 -7.61
CA TRP A 273 -3.99 6.69 -9.07
C TRP A 273 -5.00 5.77 -9.78
N MET A 274 -5.26 4.58 -9.20
CA MET A 274 -6.31 3.69 -9.72
C MET A 274 -7.70 4.29 -9.54
N LEU A 275 -7.95 4.96 -8.41
CA LEU A 275 -9.20 5.68 -8.19
C LEU A 275 -9.33 6.87 -9.15
N ALA A 276 -8.24 7.59 -9.44
CA ALA A 276 -8.23 8.66 -10.43
C ALA A 276 -8.56 8.15 -11.85
N ASP A 277 -8.07 6.96 -12.22
CA ASP A 277 -8.40 6.33 -13.50
C ASP A 277 -9.89 5.99 -13.58
N ILE A 278 -10.47 5.36 -12.56
CA ILE A 278 -11.91 5.07 -12.48
C ILE A 278 -12.74 6.36 -12.62
N LEU A 279 -12.40 7.40 -11.88
CA LEU A 279 -13.11 8.68 -11.93
C LEU A 279 -13.01 9.37 -13.30
N SER A 280 -11.86 9.25 -13.95
CA SER A 280 -11.68 9.76 -15.32
C SER A 280 -12.63 9.07 -16.32
N GLN A 281 -12.79 7.76 -16.20
CA GLN A 281 -13.71 6.97 -17.02
C GLN A 281 -15.19 7.30 -16.73
N GLU A 282 -15.51 7.67 -15.47
CA GLU A 282 -16.85 8.10 -15.06
C GLU A 282 -17.15 9.57 -15.39
N GLY A 283 -16.14 10.33 -15.85
CA GLY A 283 -16.29 11.75 -16.22
C GLY A 283 -16.15 12.74 -15.06
N ASP A 284 -15.76 12.29 -13.86
CA ASP A 284 -15.37 13.20 -12.77
C ASP A 284 -13.94 13.70 -13.00
N VAL A 285 -13.81 14.62 -13.94
CA VAL A 285 -12.52 15.13 -14.42
C VAL A 285 -11.79 15.91 -13.32
N GLU A 286 -12.51 16.61 -12.45
CA GLU A 286 -11.93 17.45 -11.40
C GLU A 286 -11.24 16.60 -10.33
N ARG A 287 -11.94 15.61 -9.77
CA ARG A 287 -11.34 14.71 -8.78
C ARG A 287 -10.26 13.82 -9.39
N SER A 288 -10.48 13.31 -10.61
CA SER A 288 -9.46 12.49 -11.27
C SER A 288 -8.15 13.26 -11.45
N TYR A 289 -8.20 14.54 -11.86
CA TYR A 289 -7.03 15.40 -11.98
C TYR A 289 -6.37 15.71 -10.63
N LYS A 290 -7.16 16.03 -9.58
CA LYS A 290 -6.66 16.25 -8.21
C LYS A 290 -5.91 15.02 -7.69
N TYR A 291 -6.50 13.84 -7.83
CA TYR A 291 -5.98 12.60 -7.26
C TYR A 291 -4.75 12.08 -8.01
N ILE A 292 -4.74 12.15 -9.34
CA ILE A 292 -3.59 11.71 -10.12
C ILE A 292 -2.36 12.61 -9.86
N ASN A 293 -2.54 13.92 -9.75
CA ASN A 293 -1.44 14.83 -9.46
C ASN A 293 -0.88 14.63 -8.05
N PHE A 294 -1.74 14.37 -7.05
CA PHE A 294 -1.28 14.04 -5.72
C PHE A 294 -0.47 12.75 -5.72
N SER A 295 -0.99 11.70 -6.35
CA SER A 295 -0.29 10.41 -6.46
C SER A 295 1.04 10.52 -7.22
N TRP A 296 1.08 11.31 -8.29
CA TRP A 296 2.31 11.56 -9.04
C TRP A 296 3.39 12.25 -8.19
N ASN A 297 3.00 13.27 -7.41
CA ASN A 297 3.93 13.98 -6.53
C ASN A 297 4.44 13.08 -5.39
N ALA A 298 3.57 12.25 -4.80
CA ALA A 298 3.95 11.25 -3.81
C ALA A 298 4.97 10.25 -4.39
N ASN A 299 4.70 9.72 -5.58
CA ASN A 299 5.61 8.81 -6.28
C ASN A 299 6.98 9.44 -6.57
N LYS A 300 7.04 10.71 -6.98
CA LYS A 300 8.31 11.43 -7.18
C LYS A 300 9.10 11.54 -5.87
N SER A 301 8.43 11.76 -4.75
CA SER A 301 9.04 11.80 -3.43
C SER A 301 9.52 10.44 -2.95
N PHE A 302 8.87 9.36 -3.38
CA PHE A 302 9.28 7.99 -3.07
C PHE A 302 10.49 7.51 -3.88
N SER A 303 10.73 8.09 -5.07
CA SER A 303 11.85 7.74 -5.96
C SER A 303 11.79 6.31 -6.53
N THR A 304 10.59 5.84 -6.97
CA THR A 304 10.43 4.52 -7.58
C THR A 304 10.25 4.60 -9.10
N ARG A 305 10.88 3.66 -9.81
CA ARG A 305 10.73 3.53 -11.28
C ARG A 305 9.42 2.84 -11.66
N ILE A 306 8.99 1.83 -10.89
CA ILE A 306 7.80 1.03 -11.20
C ILE A 306 6.54 1.90 -11.20
N ARG A 307 6.32 2.70 -10.15
CA ARG A 307 5.12 3.52 -10.03
C ARG A 307 5.07 4.61 -11.11
N SER A 308 6.22 5.18 -11.46
CA SER A 308 6.30 6.17 -12.55
C SER A 308 5.80 5.58 -13.87
N TRP A 309 6.19 4.36 -14.20
CA TRP A 309 5.75 3.67 -15.41
C TRP A 309 4.25 3.36 -15.39
N GLN A 310 3.70 2.97 -14.24
CA GLN A 310 2.27 2.67 -14.08
C GLN A 310 1.39 3.94 -14.14
N ILE A 311 1.83 5.03 -13.53
CA ILE A 311 1.06 6.27 -13.39
C ILE A 311 1.11 7.13 -14.66
N SER A 312 2.26 7.18 -15.35
CA SER A 312 2.48 8.07 -16.50
C SER A 312 1.40 8.03 -17.59
N PRO A 313 0.94 6.85 -18.10
CA PRO A 313 -0.08 6.79 -19.13
C PRO A 313 -1.43 7.36 -18.64
N VAL A 314 -1.81 7.05 -17.41
CA VAL A 314 -3.05 7.52 -16.77
C VAL A 314 -2.99 9.03 -16.56
N LEU A 315 -1.86 9.55 -16.07
CA LEU A 315 -1.63 10.98 -15.89
C LEU A 315 -1.80 11.75 -17.21
N GLY A 316 -1.18 11.25 -18.30
CA GLY A 316 -1.27 11.90 -19.61
C GLY A 316 -2.71 11.98 -20.14
N THR A 317 -3.48 10.92 -19.96
CA THR A 317 -4.90 10.87 -20.36
C THR A 317 -5.77 11.83 -19.55
N ILE A 318 -5.59 11.81 -18.21
CA ILE A 318 -6.36 12.68 -17.31
C ILE A 318 -6.02 14.16 -17.55
N ASP A 319 -4.73 14.49 -17.68
CA ASP A 319 -4.29 15.86 -17.94
C ASP A 319 -4.89 16.38 -19.27
N HIS A 320 -4.83 15.59 -20.34
CA HIS A 320 -5.43 15.94 -21.61
C HIS A 320 -6.95 16.23 -21.49
N ASN A 321 -7.70 15.39 -20.80
CA ASN A 321 -9.13 15.55 -20.56
C ASN A 321 -9.42 16.82 -19.76
N TYR A 322 -8.64 17.09 -18.73
CA TYR A 322 -8.78 18.29 -17.89
C TYR A 322 -8.50 19.57 -18.69
N GLN A 323 -7.42 19.62 -19.46
CA GLN A 323 -7.09 20.75 -20.32
C GLN A 323 -8.17 21.00 -21.37
N ALA A 324 -8.72 19.94 -21.97
CA ALA A 324 -9.82 20.06 -22.92
C ALA A 324 -11.09 20.64 -22.26
N GLN A 325 -11.39 20.25 -21.04
CA GLN A 325 -12.52 20.79 -20.26
C GLN A 325 -12.32 22.28 -19.93
N LEU A 326 -11.13 22.66 -19.45
CA LEU A 326 -10.76 24.06 -19.19
C LEU A 326 -10.89 24.92 -20.43
N LYS A 327 -10.38 24.44 -21.57
CA LYS A 327 -10.51 25.16 -22.85
C LYS A 327 -11.96 25.42 -23.22
N LYS A 328 -12.84 24.42 -23.09
CA LYS A 328 -14.27 24.57 -23.34
C LYS A 328 -14.93 25.56 -22.36
N ALA A 329 -14.59 25.50 -21.09
CA ALA A 329 -15.10 26.41 -20.07
C ALA A 329 -14.68 27.86 -20.37
N ASN A 330 -13.41 28.09 -20.70
CA ASN A 330 -12.88 29.41 -21.07
C ASN A 330 -13.56 29.95 -22.33
N GLN A 331 -13.79 29.12 -23.37
CA GLN A 331 -14.52 29.53 -24.57
C GLN A 331 -15.97 29.94 -24.27
N ARG A 332 -16.65 29.21 -23.38
CA ARG A 332 -18.02 29.58 -22.93
C ARG A 332 -18.01 30.89 -22.16
N LEU A 333 -17.02 31.11 -21.30
CA LEU A 333 -16.88 32.35 -20.53
C LEU A 333 -16.63 33.54 -21.47
N VAL A 334 -15.71 33.43 -22.43
CA VAL A 334 -15.43 34.45 -23.44
C VAL A 334 -16.68 34.77 -24.25
N PHE A 335 -17.41 33.74 -24.69
CA PHE A 335 -18.66 33.92 -25.41
C PHE A 335 -19.71 34.68 -24.56
N ALA A 336 -19.87 34.30 -23.28
CA ALA A 336 -20.78 34.97 -22.37
C ALA A 336 -20.42 36.45 -22.18
N ILE A 337 -19.12 36.76 -22.02
CA ILE A 337 -18.64 38.15 -21.88
C ILE A 337 -18.94 38.95 -23.17
N ILE A 338 -18.71 38.37 -24.34
CA ILE A 338 -19.07 39.03 -25.63
C ILE A 338 -20.58 39.32 -25.69
N CYS A 339 -21.42 38.35 -25.34
CA CYS A 339 -22.87 38.55 -25.35
C CYS A 339 -23.31 39.67 -24.41
N VAL A 340 -22.75 39.74 -23.22
CA VAL A 340 -23.05 40.80 -22.24
C VAL A 340 -22.54 42.17 -22.71
N SER A 341 -21.40 42.21 -23.41
CA SER A 341 -20.83 43.47 -23.93
C SER A 341 -21.61 44.04 -25.13
N LEU A 342 -22.42 43.23 -25.77
CA LEU A 342 -23.27 43.62 -26.94
C LEU A 342 -24.66 44.06 -26.53
N LEU A 343 -25.07 43.86 -25.26
CA LEU A 343 -26.32 44.34 -24.65
C LEU A 343 -26.14 45.73 -24.05
#